data_b3ef677dec3966265ebf016e9cdfb5fc
#
_entry.id   b3ef677dec3966265ebf016e9cdfb5fc
#
_cell.length_a   1.000
_cell.length_b   1.000
_cell.length_c   1.000
_cell.angle_alpha   90.00
_cell.angle_beta   90.00
_cell.angle_gamma   90.00
#
_symmetry.space_group_name_H-M   'P 1'
#
loop_
_entity.id
_entity.type
_entity.pdbx_description
1 polymer ?
#
loop_
_entity_poly.entity_id
_entity_poly.type
_entity_poly.pdbx_seq_one_letter_code
_entity_poly.pdbx_strand_id
1 'polypeptide(L)'
;MRQLNKDDLPLLVRELREFIITIVATKEGHLGASLGVVELTIALHYVFNTPEDLLIWDVGHQAYGHKILTGRKDIFHTNRQFGGISGFPKRNESEYDTFGVSHSSTSISAALGMAFEGLNHAGVTDANLLVILNDNAIGIDPSVGALKQYLTNVKIGAQKQDNIFEALNFNYSGPIYGHDIYKVISELERLKSIKGPKF
;
A
#
# COMPACT_ATOMS: atom_id res chain seq x y z
N MET A 1 14.42 9.21 -4.05
CA MET A 1 13.11 9.57 -3.49
C MET A 1 13.21 10.51 -2.30
N ARG A 2 13.78 10.10 -1.17
CA ARG A 2 13.85 10.87 0.09
C ARG A 2 14.63 12.20 0.02
N GLN A 3 15.39 12.45 -1.03
CA GLN A 3 16.14 13.70 -1.26
C GLN A 3 15.37 14.70 -2.14
N LEU A 4 14.18 14.33 -2.64
CA LEU A 4 13.35 15.24 -3.42
C LEU A 4 12.74 16.32 -2.51
N ASN A 5 12.57 17.52 -3.07
CA ASN A 5 11.80 18.54 -2.40
C ASN A 5 10.31 18.13 -2.32
N LYS A 6 9.66 18.39 -1.21
CA LYS A 6 8.23 18.09 -1.06
C LYS A 6 7.38 18.75 -2.16
N ASP A 7 7.78 19.93 -2.62
CA ASP A 7 7.08 20.68 -3.67
C ASP A 7 7.15 20.00 -5.05
N ASP A 8 8.11 19.10 -5.28
CA ASP A 8 8.26 18.35 -6.53
C ASP A 8 7.39 17.08 -6.56
N LEU A 9 6.89 16.63 -5.41
CA LEU A 9 6.13 15.37 -5.32
C LEU A 9 4.83 15.37 -6.12
N PRO A 10 4.03 16.46 -6.22
CA PRO A 10 2.87 16.49 -7.11
C PRO A 10 3.22 16.31 -8.59
N LEU A 11 4.38 16.79 -9.03
CA LEU A 11 4.87 16.54 -10.38
C LEU A 11 5.19 15.07 -10.58
N LEU A 12 5.91 14.45 -9.63
CA LEU A 12 6.22 13.02 -9.66
C LEU A 12 4.95 12.15 -9.66
N VAL A 13 3.92 12.53 -8.89
CA VAL A 13 2.60 11.86 -8.90
C VAL A 13 2.01 11.86 -10.31
N ARG A 14 2.02 13.00 -11.00
CA ARG A 14 1.53 13.10 -12.38
C ARG A 14 2.34 12.22 -13.33
N GLU A 15 3.65 12.37 -13.31
CA GLU A 15 4.56 11.60 -14.19
C GLU A 15 4.42 10.09 -14.01
N LEU A 16 4.36 9.62 -12.76
CA LEU A 16 4.18 8.21 -12.46
C LEU A 16 2.81 7.70 -12.94
N ARG A 17 1.77 8.50 -12.73
CA ARG A 17 0.40 8.19 -13.17
C ARG A 17 0.32 8.10 -14.70
N GLU A 18 0.85 9.10 -15.41
CA GLU A 18 0.88 9.14 -16.88
C GLU A 18 1.70 7.98 -17.45
N PHE A 19 2.84 7.66 -16.83
CA PHE A 19 3.66 6.53 -17.25
C PHE A 19 2.90 5.20 -17.11
N ILE A 20 2.22 4.95 -15.97
CA ILE A 20 1.42 3.75 -15.76
C ILE A 20 0.28 3.68 -16.80
N ILE A 21 -0.43 4.78 -17.05
CA ILE A 21 -1.51 4.83 -18.03
C ILE A 21 -0.98 4.49 -19.42
N THR A 22 0.13 5.10 -19.84
CA THR A 22 0.73 4.89 -21.17
C THR A 22 1.12 3.42 -21.40
N ILE A 23 1.74 2.79 -20.41
CA ILE A 23 2.15 1.38 -20.53
C ILE A 23 0.93 0.46 -20.53
N VAL A 24 -0.02 0.64 -19.62
CA VAL A 24 -1.18 -0.27 -19.49
C VAL A 24 -2.17 -0.06 -20.62
N ALA A 25 -2.27 1.13 -21.22
CA ALA A 25 -3.09 1.38 -22.42
C ALA A 25 -2.61 0.59 -23.64
N THR A 26 -1.33 0.26 -23.71
CA THR A 26 -0.73 -0.50 -24.82
C THR A 26 -0.53 -1.97 -24.50
N LYS A 27 -0.73 -2.38 -23.26
CA LYS A 27 -0.46 -3.72 -22.74
C LYS A 27 -1.52 -4.09 -21.69
N GLU A 28 -1.79 -5.36 -21.56
CA GLU A 28 -2.69 -5.85 -20.50
C GLU A 28 -2.15 -5.54 -19.12
N GLY A 29 -3.02 -5.12 -18.20
CA GLY A 29 -2.62 -4.83 -16.81
C GLY A 29 -3.76 -4.33 -15.94
N HIS A 30 -3.46 -4.17 -14.64
CA HIS A 30 -4.40 -3.70 -13.63
C HIS A 30 -4.29 -2.19 -13.44
N LEU A 31 -5.00 -1.42 -14.28
CA LEU A 31 -4.90 0.05 -14.28
C LEU A 31 -5.48 0.67 -12.99
N GLY A 32 -6.73 0.36 -12.67
CA GLY A 32 -7.44 1.00 -11.56
C GLY A 32 -6.76 0.81 -10.21
N ALA A 33 -6.33 -0.42 -9.91
CA ALA A 33 -5.65 -0.73 -8.65
C ALA A 33 -4.31 0.02 -8.51
N SER A 34 -3.55 0.13 -9.61
CA SER A 34 -2.26 0.84 -9.59
C SER A 34 -2.44 2.35 -9.53
N LEU A 35 -3.46 2.93 -10.19
CA LEU A 35 -3.74 4.36 -10.15
C LEU A 35 -4.28 4.83 -8.79
N GLY A 36 -5.00 3.95 -8.09
CA GLY A 36 -5.56 4.24 -6.76
C GLY A 36 -4.52 4.42 -5.65
N VAL A 37 -3.28 3.96 -5.88
CA VAL A 37 -2.21 3.97 -4.85
C VAL A 37 -0.95 4.75 -5.29
N VAL A 38 -1.03 5.60 -6.30
CA VAL A 38 0.14 6.35 -6.78
C VAL A 38 0.70 7.25 -5.69
N GLU A 39 -0.13 8.07 -5.07
CA GLU A 39 0.28 8.98 -3.99
C GLU A 39 0.78 8.21 -2.78
N LEU A 40 0.08 7.15 -2.37
CA LEU A 40 0.50 6.28 -1.27
C LEU A 40 1.86 5.63 -1.55
N THR A 41 2.08 5.13 -2.77
CA THR A 41 3.36 4.51 -3.16
C THR A 41 4.50 5.51 -3.06
N ILE A 42 4.32 6.72 -3.61
CA ILE A 42 5.34 7.79 -3.54
C ILE A 42 5.60 8.18 -2.08
N ALA A 43 4.55 8.35 -1.28
CA ALA A 43 4.68 8.72 0.12
C ALA A 43 5.42 7.66 0.94
N LEU A 44 5.13 6.37 0.72
CA LEU A 44 5.84 5.26 1.37
C LEU A 44 7.34 5.29 1.05
N HIS A 45 7.72 5.42 -0.22
CA HIS A 45 9.12 5.51 -0.63
C HIS A 45 9.80 6.84 -0.26
N TYR A 46 9.03 7.88 0.03
CA TYR A 46 9.55 9.15 0.51
C TYR A 46 9.85 9.11 2.01
N VAL A 47 8.94 8.54 2.81
CA VAL A 47 9.02 8.53 4.27
C VAL A 47 9.86 7.37 4.81
N PHE A 48 9.73 6.17 4.24
CA PHE A 48 10.40 4.96 4.73
C PHE A 48 11.70 4.68 3.99
N ASN A 49 12.62 4.01 4.67
CA ASN A 49 13.95 3.65 4.15
C ASN A 49 13.93 2.24 3.54
N THR A 50 13.16 2.06 2.45
CA THR A 50 13.16 0.79 1.72
C THR A 50 14.52 0.58 1.01
N PRO A 51 15.07 -0.65 0.95
CA PRO A 51 14.48 -1.93 1.38
C PRO A 51 14.69 -2.28 2.86
N GLU A 52 15.40 -1.49 3.67
CA GLU A 52 15.63 -1.75 5.11
C GLU A 52 14.29 -1.74 5.87
N ASP A 53 13.42 -0.76 5.60
CA ASP A 53 12.02 -0.81 6.01
C ASP A 53 11.28 -1.72 5.02
N LEU A 54 10.82 -2.87 5.50
CA LEU A 54 10.20 -3.90 4.66
C LEU A 54 8.82 -3.47 4.20
N LEU A 55 8.59 -3.44 2.88
CA LEU A 55 7.31 -3.10 2.27
C LEU A 55 6.68 -4.33 1.62
N ILE A 56 5.47 -4.67 2.05
CA ILE A 56 4.70 -5.79 1.50
C ILE A 56 3.41 -5.26 0.88
N TRP A 57 3.11 -5.67 -0.33
CA TRP A 57 1.91 -5.31 -1.07
C TRP A 57 0.89 -6.44 -1.05
N ASP A 58 -0.34 -6.16 -0.66
CA ASP A 58 -1.48 -7.03 -0.89
C ASP A 58 -2.58 -6.23 -1.65
N VAL A 59 -2.95 -6.58 -2.83
CA VAL A 59 -2.47 -7.59 -3.78
C VAL A 59 -1.37 -7.01 -4.66
N GLY A 60 -0.44 -7.84 -5.13
CA GLY A 60 0.72 -7.36 -5.88
C GLY A 60 0.45 -6.59 -7.16
N HIS A 61 -0.75 -6.63 -7.75
CA HIS A 61 -1.07 -5.87 -8.95
C HIS A 61 -1.20 -4.35 -8.73
N GLN A 62 -1.29 -3.88 -7.49
CA GLN A 62 -1.22 -2.46 -7.17
C GLN A 62 0.24 -1.94 -7.05
N ALA A 63 1.24 -2.82 -7.18
CA ALA A 63 2.64 -2.49 -6.97
C ALA A 63 3.38 -1.95 -8.22
N TYR A 64 2.67 -1.50 -9.26
CA TYR A 64 3.34 -0.98 -10.46
C TYR A 64 4.19 0.25 -10.16
N GLY A 65 3.66 1.21 -9.40
CA GLY A 65 4.42 2.37 -8.94
C GLY A 65 5.66 1.97 -8.15
N HIS A 66 5.54 1.01 -7.23
CA HIS A 66 6.67 0.48 -6.48
C HIS A 66 7.76 -0.07 -7.39
N LYS A 67 7.42 -0.91 -8.39
CA LYS A 67 8.40 -1.48 -9.33
C LYS A 67 9.10 -0.39 -10.15
N ILE A 68 8.35 0.61 -10.63
CA ILE A 68 8.89 1.74 -11.39
C ILE A 68 9.86 2.56 -10.54
N LEU A 69 9.50 2.90 -9.32
CA LEU A 69 10.32 3.70 -8.41
C LEU A 69 11.57 2.95 -7.88
N THR A 70 11.56 1.62 -7.92
CA THR A 70 12.66 0.76 -7.48
C THR A 70 13.53 0.23 -8.62
N GLY A 71 13.71 1.03 -9.67
CA GLY A 71 14.71 0.81 -10.72
C GLY A 71 14.24 -0.01 -11.93
N ARG A 72 12.96 -0.37 -12.02
CA ARG A 72 12.43 -1.17 -13.15
C ARG A 72 11.68 -0.33 -14.20
N LYS A 73 11.82 1.02 -14.17
CA LYS A 73 11.16 1.92 -15.11
C LYS A 73 11.47 1.58 -16.57
N ASP A 74 12.75 1.43 -16.92
CA ASP A 74 13.18 1.26 -18.30
C ASP A 74 12.75 -0.08 -18.91
N ILE A 75 12.64 -1.10 -18.08
CA ILE A 75 12.21 -2.44 -18.48
C ILE A 75 10.71 -2.69 -18.20
N PHE A 76 9.99 -1.70 -17.66
CA PHE A 76 8.58 -1.88 -17.27
C PHE A 76 7.67 -2.17 -18.45
N HIS A 77 8.09 -1.82 -19.67
CA HIS A 77 7.40 -2.18 -20.90
C HIS A 77 7.32 -3.70 -21.15
N THR A 78 8.14 -4.51 -20.45
CA THR A 78 8.12 -5.99 -20.50
C THR A 78 7.23 -6.60 -19.41
N ASN A 79 6.55 -5.78 -18.61
CA ASN A 79 5.71 -6.25 -17.50
C ASN A 79 4.65 -7.24 -17.99
N ARG A 80 4.55 -8.41 -17.33
CA ARG A 80 3.63 -9.51 -17.68
C ARG A 80 3.89 -10.20 -19.04
N GLN A 81 5.00 -9.93 -19.70
CA GLN A 81 5.37 -10.58 -20.95
C GLN A 81 6.28 -11.78 -20.69
N PHE A 82 6.27 -12.74 -21.62
CA PHE A 82 7.19 -13.86 -21.54
C PHE A 82 8.65 -13.38 -21.59
N GLY A 83 9.47 -13.83 -20.65
CA GLY A 83 10.84 -13.37 -20.50
C GLY A 83 11.00 -11.95 -19.94
N GLY A 84 9.91 -11.26 -19.63
CA GLY A 84 9.91 -9.94 -19.01
C GLY A 84 9.74 -10.00 -17.49
N ILE A 85 9.50 -8.82 -16.88
CA ILE A 85 9.27 -8.72 -15.43
C ILE A 85 7.86 -9.21 -15.07
N SER A 86 7.72 -9.75 -13.85
CA SER A 86 6.44 -10.19 -13.29
C SER A 86 5.46 -9.03 -13.12
N GLY A 87 4.17 -9.28 -13.29
CA GLY A 87 3.11 -8.33 -12.95
C GLY A 87 2.95 -8.05 -11.45
N PHE A 88 3.67 -8.80 -10.60
CA PHE A 88 3.63 -8.75 -9.14
C PHE A 88 5.03 -8.60 -8.57
N PRO A 89 5.18 -8.14 -7.31
CA PRO A 89 6.47 -8.19 -6.62
C PRO A 89 7.05 -9.60 -6.61
N LYS A 90 8.35 -9.72 -6.85
CA LYS A 90 9.03 -11.01 -6.94
C LYS A 90 10.47 -10.88 -6.44
N ARG A 91 10.80 -11.60 -5.37
CA ARG A 91 12.07 -11.51 -4.65
C ARG A 91 13.32 -11.64 -5.53
N ASN A 92 13.26 -12.45 -6.58
CA ASN A 92 14.38 -12.62 -7.49
C ASN A 92 14.50 -11.52 -8.57
N GLU A 93 13.58 -10.55 -8.59
CA GLU A 93 13.65 -9.40 -9.48
C GLU A 93 14.26 -8.17 -8.80
N SER A 94 14.06 -8.02 -7.49
CA SER A 94 14.52 -6.85 -6.76
C SER A 94 14.59 -7.11 -5.26
N GLU A 95 15.62 -6.55 -4.60
CA GLU A 95 15.75 -6.54 -3.14
C GLU A 95 14.59 -5.77 -2.45
N TYR A 96 13.95 -4.85 -3.16
CA TYR A 96 12.78 -4.10 -2.68
C TYR A 96 11.51 -4.95 -2.63
N ASP A 97 11.47 -6.08 -3.29
CA ASP A 97 10.33 -6.98 -3.31
C ASP A 97 10.40 -7.95 -2.12
N THR A 98 10.04 -7.48 -0.94
CA THR A 98 10.13 -8.22 0.33
C THR A 98 9.41 -9.56 0.31
N PHE A 99 8.25 -9.63 -0.37
CA PHE A 99 7.42 -10.82 -0.47
C PHE A 99 6.79 -10.95 -1.85
N GLY A 100 6.78 -12.18 -2.38
CA GLY A 100 6.13 -12.50 -3.65
C GLY A 100 4.64 -12.73 -3.46
N VAL A 101 3.81 -11.89 -4.07
CA VAL A 101 2.36 -11.93 -3.92
C VAL A 101 1.70 -12.08 -5.28
N SER A 102 0.84 -13.09 -5.45
CA SER A 102 0.14 -13.32 -6.72
C SER A 102 -1.37 -13.37 -6.61
N HIS A 103 -1.95 -13.64 -5.45
CA HIS A 103 -3.39 -13.68 -5.22
C HIS A 103 -3.84 -12.69 -4.15
N SER A 104 -5.04 -12.12 -4.32
CA SER A 104 -5.71 -11.36 -3.28
C SER A 104 -5.89 -12.23 -2.02
N SER A 105 -5.71 -11.65 -0.87
CA SER A 105 -5.82 -12.27 0.45
C SER A 105 -4.74 -13.32 0.78
N THR A 106 -3.75 -13.59 -0.09
CA THR A 106 -2.62 -14.44 0.28
C THR A 106 -1.55 -13.70 1.05
N SER A 107 -1.36 -12.40 0.83
CA SER A 107 -0.51 -11.58 1.69
C SER A 107 -1.22 -11.18 2.95
N ILE A 108 -2.52 -10.96 2.93
CA ILE A 108 -3.33 -10.88 4.15
C ILE A 108 -3.31 -12.25 4.85
N SER A 109 -3.42 -13.40 4.19
CA SER A 109 -3.32 -14.72 4.84
C SER A 109 -1.88 -15.16 5.12
N ALA A 110 -0.86 -14.74 4.38
CA ALA A 110 0.56 -14.95 4.71
C ALA A 110 1.05 -13.84 5.66
N ALA A 111 0.63 -12.61 5.56
CA ALA A 111 0.75 -11.57 6.60
C ALA A 111 -0.34 -11.72 7.68
N LEU A 112 -1.49 -12.39 7.50
CA LEU A 112 -2.45 -12.76 8.52
C LEU A 112 -2.29 -14.19 9.02
N GLY A 113 -1.63 -15.09 8.34
CA GLY A 113 -1.14 -16.33 8.93
C GLY A 113 0.06 -16.00 9.82
N MET A 114 0.97 -15.13 9.39
CA MET A 114 1.93 -14.41 10.22
C MET A 114 1.30 -13.27 11.03
N ALA A 115 0.12 -12.77 10.72
CA ALA A 115 -0.51 -11.63 11.34
C ALA A 115 -1.92 -11.86 11.90
N PHE A 116 -2.56 -13.06 11.85
CA PHE A 116 -3.73 -13.26 12.75
C PHE A 116 -3.32 -13.91 14.06
N GLU A 117 -2.39 -14.75 14.05
CA GLU A 117 -1.50 -14.92 15.21
C GLU A 117 -0.63 -13.66 15.35
N GLY A 118 -0.21 -12.98 14.29
CA GLY A 118 0.63 -11.81 14.25
C GLY A 118 -0.04 -10.47 14.57
N LEU A 119 -1.31 -10.16 14.22
CA LEU A 119 -2.02 -8.95 14.68
C LEU A 119 -2.41 -9.10 16.14
N ASN A 120 -2.93 -10.24 16.56
CA ASN A 120 -3.17 -10.50 17.98
C ASN A 120 -1.85 -10.55 18.76
N HIS A 121 -0.80 -11.14 18.19
CA HIS A 121 0.54 -11.15 18.80
C HIS A 121 1.25 -9.80 18.66
N ALA A 122 1.16 -9.10 17.53
CA ALA A 122 1.70 -7.75 17.34
C ALA A 122 1.07 -6.74 18.28
N GLY A 123 -0.25 -6.86 18.56
CA GLY A 123 -0.95 -6.01 19.51
C GLY A 123 -0.50 -6.16 20.97
N VAL A 124 0.18 -7.25 21.32
CA VAL A 124 0.77 -7.47 22.65
C VAL A 124 2.30 -7.44 22.66
N THR A 125 2.92 -7.12 21.52
CA THR A 125 4.37 -6.95 21.37
C THR A 125 4.72 -5.52 21.00
N ASP A 126 5.99 -5.15 21.18
CA ASP A 126 6.52 -3.86 20.71
C ASP A 126 6.89 -3.87 19.21
N ALA A 127 6.28 -4.76 18.42
CA ALA A 127 6.55 -4.87 16.99
C ALA A 127 6.25 -3.55 16.28
N ASN A 128 7.24 -3.00 15.58
CA ASN A 128 7.08 -1.75 14.83
C ASN A 128 6.44 -2.04 13.46
N LEU A 129 5.18 -2.47 13.48
CA LEU A 129 4.37 -2.82 12.32
C LEU A 129 3.41 -1.68 11.96
N LEU A 130 3.36 -1.29 10.68
CA LEU A 130 2.34 -0.41 10.13
C LEU A 130 1.51 -1.20 9.12
N VAL A 131 0.22 -1.34 9.39
CA VAL A 131 -0.77 -1.91 8.47
C VAL A 131 -1.54 -0.76 7.81
N ILE A 132 -1.63 -0.75 6.49
CA ILE A 132 -2.38 0.26 5.75
C ILE A 132 -3.49 -0.44 4.96
N LEU A 133 -4.73 -0.11 5.28
CA LEU A 133 -5.89 -0.54 4.50
C LEU A 133 -6.22 0.54 3.47
N ASN A 134 -6.02 0.23 2.18
CA ASN A 134 -6.48 1.06 1.09
C ASN A 134 -7.88 0.64 0.66
N ASP A 135 -8.89 1.45 0.99
CA ASP A 135 -10.28 1.23 0.61
C ASP A 135 -10.74 2.29 -0.41
N ASN A 136 -10.96 1.87 -1.65
CA ASN A 136 -11.54 2.70 -2.70
C ASN A 136 -13.06 2.47 -2.89
N ALA A 137 -13.68 1.70 -1.99
CA ALA A 137 -15.10 1.33 -2.00
C ALA A 137 -15.59 0.60 -3.26
N ILE A 138 -14.69 0.23 -4.17
CA ILE A 138 -15.00 -0.43 -5.44
C ILE A 138 -14.11 -1.67 -5.58
N GLY A 139 -14.73 -2.85 -5.57
CA GLY A 139 -14.15 -4.11 -6.04
C GLY A 139 -14.50 -4.36 -7.50
N ILE A 140 -14.48 -5.61 -7.95
CA ILE A 140 -15.05 -6.02 -9.25
C ILE A 140 -16.57 -5.76 -9.21
N ASP A 141 -17.20 -5.99 -8.04
CA ASP A 141 -18.57 -5.61 -7.71
C ASP A 141 -18.59 -4.63 -6.52
N PRO A 142 -19.70 -3.89 -6.32
CA PRO A 142 -19.88 -3.08 -5.12
C PRO A 142 -19.65 -3.94 -3.88
N SER A 143 -18.71 -3.54 -3.03
CA SER A 143 -18.43 -4.25 -1.79
C SER A 143 -19.71 -4.37 -0.95
N VAL A 144 -19.98 -5.55 -0.43
CA VAL A 144 -21.13 -5.85 0.44
C VAL A 144 -20.64 -6.52 1.73
N GLY A 145 -21.44 -6.44 2.77
CA GLY A 145 -21.17 -7.15 4.03
C GLY A 145 -20.79 -6.26 5.21
N ALA A 146 -20.61 -6.90 6.36
CA ALA A 146 -20.43 -6.23 7.65
C ALA A 146 -19.19 -5.36 7.72
N LEU A 147 -18.09 -5.78 7.09
CA LEU A 147 -16.84 -5.00 7.08
C LEU A 147 -17.02 -3.67 6.34
N LYS A 148 -17.72 -3.68 5.18
CA LYS A 148 -18.01 -2.42 4.46
C LYS A 148 -18.86 -1.49 5.30
N GLN A 149 -19.92 -2.02 5.93
CA GLN A 149 -20.79 -1.23 6.81
C GLN A 149 -20.00 -0.67 7.98
N TYR A 150 -19.11 -1.46 8.57
CA TYR A 150 -18.21 -1.05 9.63
C TYR A 150 -17.29 0.10 9.20
N LEU A 151 -16.54 -0.07 8.07
CA LEU A 151 -15.65 0.95 7.54
C LEU A 151 -16.41 2.24 7.15
N THR A 152 -17.63 2.11 6.62
CA THR A 152 -18.51 3.27 6.35
C THR A 152 -18.84 4.01 7.64
N ASN A 153 -19.20 3.31 8.72
CA ASN A 153 -19.52 3.89 10.02
C ASN A 153 -18.30 4.58 10.64
N VAL A 154 -17.12 4.00 10.53
CA VAL A 154 -15.87 4.63 10.95
C VAL A 154 -15.63 5.92 10.16
N LYS A 155 -15.80 5.89 8.84
CA LYS A 155 -15.58 7.03 7.94
C LYS A 155 -16.50 8.22 8.25
N ILE A 156 -17.75 7.98 8.63
CA ILE A 156 -18.72 9.04 8.97
C ILE A 156 -18.70 9.43 10.46
N GLY A 157 -17.79 8.86 11.25
CA GLY A 157 -17.69 9.13 12.69
C GLY A 157 -18.86 8.59 13.51
N ALA A 158 -19.66 7.67 12.96
CA ALA A 158 -20.80 7.07 13.66
C ALA A 158 -20.40 5.96 14.66
N GLN A 159 -19.13 5.55 14.65
CA GLN A 159 -18.59 4.58 15.59
C GLN A 159 -18.41 5.25 16.96
N LYS A 160 -19.16 4.79 17.95
CA LYS A 160 -19.12 5.33 19.33
C LYS A 160 -18.24 4.52 20.28
N GLN A 161 -17.63 3.45 19.81
CA GLN A 161 -16.75 2.56 20.60
C GLN A 161 -15.41 2.44 19.88
N ASP A 162 -14.39 1.97 20.57
CA ASP A 162 -13.10 1.65 20.01
C ASP A 162 -13.29 0.77 18.78
N ASN A 163 -12.59 1.09 17.71
CA ASN A 163 -12.68 0.28 16.52
C ASN A 163 -11.96 -1.06 16.73
N ILE A 164 -12.21 -2.03 15.84
CA ILE A 164 -11.63 -3.37 15.97
C ILE A 164 -10.10 -3.35 16.05
N PHE A 165 -9.44 -2.38 15.44
CA PHE A 165 -7.98 -2.26 15.45
C PHE A 165 -7.48 -1.74 16.80
N GLU A 166 -8.16 -0.77 17.39
CA GLU A 166 -7.90 -0.29 18.77
C GLU A 166 -8.17 -1.39 19.79
N ALA A 167 -9.23 -2.18 19.59
CA ALA A 167 -9.51 -3.36 20.42
C ALA A 167 -8.40 -4.43 20.35
N LEU A 168 -7.61 -4.46 19.26
CA LEU A 168 -6.43 -5.29 19.09
C LEU A 168 -5.12 -4.56 19.51
N ASN A 169 -5.22 -3.46 20.24
CA ASN A 169 -4.11 -2.62 20.72
C ASN A 169 -3.26 -1.97 19.61
N PHE A 170 -3.84 -1.71 18.41
CA PHE A 170 -3.19 -0.91 17.40
C PHE A 170 -3.42 0.58 17.65
N ASN A 171 -2.40 1.39 17.43
CA ASN A 171 -2.57 2.82 17.28
C ASN A 171 -3.27 3.09 15.95
N TYR A 172 -4.56 3.34 16.01
CA TYR A 172 -5.38 3.58 14.83
C TYR A 172 -5.27 5.02 14.33
N SER A 173 -5.18 5.18 13.02
CA SER A 173 -5.25 6.46 12.35
C SER A 173 -6.03 6.36 11.03
N GLY A 174 -7.05 7.15 10.91
CA GLY A 174 -7.85 7.19 9.70
C GLY A 174 -9.30 7.61 9.93
N PRO A 175 -10.09 7.68 8.86
CA PRO A 175 -9.68 7.55 7.46
C PRO A 175 -8.95 8.80 6.93
N ILE A 176 -8.00 8.59 6.01
CA ILE A 176 -7.21 9.66 5.38
C ILE A 176 -7.52 9.66 3.88
N TYR A 177 -7.67 10.85 3.29
CA TYR A 177 -7.86 10.97 1.85
C TYR A 177 -6.56 10.63 1.10
N GLY A 178 -6.52 9.44 0.50
CA GLY A 178 -5.32 8.83 -0.08
C GLY A 178 -4.77 9.51 -1.33
N HIS A 179 -5.51 10.44 -1.97
CA HIS A 179 -5.04 11.21 -3.13
C HIS A 179 -4.45 12.59 -2.78
N ASP A 180 -4.36 12.93 -1.48
CA ASP A 180 -3.65 14.12 -1.01
C ASP A 180 -2.25 13.71 -0.53
N ILE A 181 -1.26 13.87 -1.42
CA ILE A 181 0.12 13.44 -1.15
C ILE A 181 0.70 14.07 0.13
N TYR A 182 0.36 15.32 0.42
CA TYR A 182 0.87 16.01 1.59
C TYR A 182 0.26 15.49 2.89
N LYS A 183 -1.05 15.21 2.90
CA LYS A 183 -1.72 14.58 4.05
C LYS A 183 -1.21 13.16 4.29
N VAL A 184 -1.05 12.38 3.24
CA VAL A 184 -0.52 11.01 3.35
C VAL A 184 0.90 11.03 3.92
N ILE A 185 1.78 11.90 3.42
CA ILE A 185 3.15 12.04 3.94
C ILE A 185 3.14 12.47 5.41
N SER A 186 2.40 13.53 5.73
CA SER A 186 2.32 14.04 7.11
C SER A 186 1.88 12.96 8.09
N GLU A 187 0.91 12.14 7.70
CA GLU A 187 0.43 11.08 8.55
C GLU A 187 1.41 9.91 8.66
N LEU A 188 2.07 9.53 7.56
CA LEU A 188 3.11 8.51 7.60
C LEU A 188 4.32 8.94 8.45
N GLU A 189 4.73 10.21 8.36
CA GLU A 189 5.78 10.78 9.22
C GLU A 189 5.39 10.71 10.70
N ARG A 190 4.13 11.06 11.02
CA ARG A 190 3.58 10.96 12.38
C ARG A 190 3.56 9.51 12.87
N LEU A 191 3.03 8.57 12.07
CA LEU A 191 2.94 7.16 12.41
C LEU A 191 4.33 6.51 12.57
N LYS A 192 5.29 6.92 11.75
CA LYS A 192 6.68 6.45 11.85
C LYS A 192 7.32 6.79 13.21
N SER A 193 6.92 7.90 13.83
CA SER A 193 7.43 8.32 15.15
C SER A 193 6.80 7.54 16.32
N ILE A 194 5.67 6.87 16.11
CA ILE A 194 4.97 6.11 17.14
C ILE A 194 5.61 4.72 17.26
N LYS A 195 5.83 4.26 18.48
CA LYS A 195 6.27 2.88 18.75
C LYS A 195 5.09 1.91 18.77
N GLY A 196 5.39 0.64 18.53
CA GLY A 196 4.39 -0.43 18.56
C GLY A 196 3.58 -0.54 17.27
N PRO A 197 2.55 -1.40 17.25
CA PRO A 197 1.73 -1.65 16.07
C PRO A 197 0.79 -0.48 15.76
N LYS A 198 0.66 -0.17 14.46
CA LYS A 198 -0.15 0.94 13.92
C LYS A 198 -1.03 0.43 12.78
N PHE A 199 -2.24 1.01 12.67
CA PHE A 199 -3.18 0.70 11.60
C PHE A 199 -3.74 1.97 10.97
#